data_52414c25cc7806783a9f94f92d11dd40
#
_entry.id   52414c25cc7806783a9f94f92d11dd40
#
_cell.length_a   1.000
_cell.length_b   1.000
_cell.length_c   1.000
_cell.angle_alpha   90.00
_cell.angle_beta   90.00
_cell.angle_gamma   90.00
#
_symmetry.space_group_name_H-M   'P 1'
#
loop_
_entity.id
_entity.type
_entity.pdbx_description
1 polymer ?
#
loop_
_entity_poly.entity_id
_entity_poly.type
_entity_poly.pdbx_seq_one_letter_code
_entity_poly.pdbx_strand_id
1 'polypeptide(L)'
;MWKSDIINKRGGRHKQNKEIQKERCTMNINWDAKGYKEKFSFVHEYGEDVVSLLKSPKGAAVLDLGCGNGALSVKLLEKGYKVIGMDASEAMLEIAKAQYPHMTFLQGDACSFHLKEPLDAIFSNAVFHWIDASMHPHMLCHLAGQLKTGGELVCEFGGNGCAETVHAALERAFAKRGLVYPRVFYFPTIGEYAPLLEEAGFRVEYAVLFDRPTKQKTEDGFKDWVNMFDKAPFEGMDEALKDEIIAEAEAESKEKLYHDGSWYIDYVRIRFRAVKY
;
A
#
# COMPACT_ATOMS: atom_id res chain seq x y z
N MET A 1 4.70 -63.72 -7.61
CA MET A 1 3.40 -63.44 -6.96
C MET A 1 3.62 -62.34 -5.93
N TRP A 2 3.61 -61.09 -6.40
CA TRP A 2 3.68 -59.87 -5.54
C TRP A 2 2.63 -58.92 -6.05
N LYS A 3 1.57 -58.68 -5.27
CA LYS A 3 0.54 -57.68 -5.54
C LYS A 3 1.00 -56.33 -4.95
N SER A 4 0.96 -55.33 -5.77
CA SER A 4 1.22 -53.93 -5.49
C SER A 4 0.02 -53.26 -4.83
N ASP A 5 0.21 -52.69 -3.64
CA ASP A 5 -0.74 -51.74 -3.05
C ASP A 5 -0.30 -50.32 -3.38
N ILE A 6 -0.98 -49.69 -4.34
CA ILE A 6 -0.83 -48.26 -4.64
C ILE A 6 -1.82 -47.51 -3.72
N ILE A 7 -1.32 -46.93 -2.65
CA ILE A 7 -2.07 -46.05 -1.77
C ILE A 7 -2.21 -44.69 -2.44
N ASN A 8 -3.44 -44.33 -2.70
CA ASN A 8 -3.92 -43.14 -3.36
C ASN A 8 -3.70 -41.87 -2.49
N LYS A 9 -2.60 -41.11 -2.67
CA LYS A 9 -2.33 -39.82 -1.99
C LYS A 9 -2.94 -38.62 -2.73
N ARG A 10 -4.17 -38.71 -3.22
CA ARG A 10 -4.85 -37.61 -3.93
C ARG A 10 -5.70 -36.71 -3.02
N GLY A 11 -5.80 -36.97 -1.72
CA GLY A 11 -6.68 -36.22 -0.81
C GLY A 11 -6.06 -34.98 -0.15
N GLY A 12 -4.73 -34.85 -0.09
CA GLY A 12 -4.06 -33.79 0.66
C GLY A 12 -3.92 -32.44 -0.07
N ARG A 13 -3.70 -32.47 -1.38
CA ARG A 13 -3.50 -31.23 -2.16
C ARG A 13 -4.77 -30.40 -2.38
N HIS A 14 -5.94 -31.02 -2.37
CA HIS A 14 -7.21 -30.31 -2.56
C HIS A 14 -7.71 -29.58 -1.31
N LYS A 15 -7.30 -30.00 -0.10
CA LYS A 15 -7.62 -29.27 1.14
C LYS A 15 -6.71 -28.06 1.34
N GLN A 16 -5.41 -28.18 1.08
CA GLN A 16 -4.48 -27.03 1.13
C GLN A 16 -4.82 -25.94 0.11
N ASN A 17 -5.21 -26.31 -1.13
CA ASN A 17 -5.67 -25.33 -2.11
C ASN A 17 -7.01 -24.66 -1.77
N LYS A 18 -7.88 -25.29 -0.94
CA LYS A 18 -9.12 -24.64 -0.47
C LYS A 18 -8.90 -23.71 0.72
N GLU A 19 -7.87 -23.91 1.53
CA GLU A 19 -7.49 -22.97 2.59
C GLU A 19 -6.75 -21.76 2.03
N ILE A 20 -5.88 -21.92 1.05
CA ILE A 20 -5.18 -20.82 0.35
C ILE A 20 -6.16 -19.90 -0.42
N GLN A 21 -7.32 -20.40 -0.89
CA GLN A 21 -8.34 -19.56 -1.54
C GLN A 21 -9.16 -18.68 -0.57
N LYS A 22 -8.94 -18.74 0.74
CA LYS A 22 -9.65 -17.93 1.75
C LYS A 22 -8.87 -16.71 2.25
N GLU A 23 -7.59 -16.59 1.95
CA GLU A 23 -6.77 -15.46 2.39
C GLU A 23 -6.76 -14.35 1.31
N ARG A 24 -7.85 -13.59 1.22
CA ARG A 24 -7.82 -12.28 0.57
C ARG A 24 -7.00 -11.35 1.46
N CYS A 25 -6.12 -10.54 0.88
CA CYS A 25 -5.51 -9.43 1.60
C CYS A 25 -6.62 -8.55 2.14
N THR A 26 -6.82 -8.59 3.44
CA THR A 26 -7.73 -7.66 4.10
C THR A 26 -7.09 -6.28 4.02
N MET A 27 -7.62 -5.43 3.16
CA MET A 27 -7.26 -4.01 3.16
C MET A 27 -8.03 -3.31 4.27
N ASN A 28 -7.30 -2.54 5.07
CA ASN A 28 -7.83 -1.86 6.25
C ASN A 28 -8.66 -0.60 5.92
N ILE A 29 -9.07 -0.38 4.66
CA ILE A 29 -9.74 0.86 4.24
C ILE A 29 -10.76 0.63 3.12
N ASN A 30 -11.91 1.33 3.24
CA ASN A 30 -12.84 1.58 2.15
C ASN A 30 -12.56 2.96 1.55
N TRP A 31 -12.11 3.01 0.30
CA TRP A 31 -11.69 4.22 -0.37
C TRP A 31 -12.86 5.14 -0.73
N ASP A 32 -12.80 6.40 -0.27
CA ASP A 32 -13.57 7.50 -0.83
C ASP A 32 -12.82 8.11 -2.02
N ALA A 33 -13.09 7.57 -3.21
CA ALA A 33 -12.40 7.94 -4.44
C ALA A 33 -12.61 9.43 -4.85
N LYS A 34 -13.74 10.05 -4.48
CA LYS A 34 -14.02 11.46 -4.80
C LYS A 34 -13.25 12.40 -3.89
N GLY A 35 -13.32 12.19 -2.57
CA GLY A 35 -12.58 12.99 -1.60
C GLY A 35 -11.08 12.89 -1.77
N TYR A 36 -10.57 11.71 -2.14
CA TYR A 36 -9.15 11.50 -2.42
C TYR A 36 -8.66 12.34 -3.61
N LYS A 37 -9.41 12.38 -4.72
CA LYS A 37 -9.03 13.17 -5.91
C LYS A 37 -8.91 14.67 -5.61
N GLU A 38 -9.82 15.21 -4.81
CA GLU A 38 -9.90 16.65 -4.54
C GLU A 38 -8.82 17.11 -3.54
N LYS A 39 -8.60 16.35 -2.47
CA LYS A 39 -7.77 16.78 -1.34
C LYS A 39 -6.35 16.21 -1.34
N PHE A 40 -6.10 15.06 -1.99
CA PHE A 40 -4.85 14.29 -1.87
C PHE A 40 -4.16 13.99 -3.21
N SER A 41 -4.42 14.77 -4.25
CA SER A 41 -3.80 14.60 -5.58
C SER A 41 -2.26 14.76 -5.58
N PHE A 42 -1.66 15.35 -4.55
CA PHE A 42 -0.20 15.52 -4.43
C PHE A 42 0.58 14.20 -4.26
N VAL A 43 -0.10 13.10 -3.89
CA VAL A 43 0.55 11.78 -3.73
C VAL A 43 1.24 11.32 -5.03
N HIS A 44 0.75 11.77 -6.19
CA HIS A 44 1.33 11.45 -7.49
C HIS A 44 2.64 12.21 -7.79
N GLU A 45 2.77 13.44 -7.28
CA GLU A 45 3.96 14.27 -7.51
C GLU A 45 5.22 13.64 -6.88
N TYR A 46 5.06 12.99 -5.73
CA TYR A 46 6.15 12.28 -5.05
C TYR A 46 6.50 10.91 -5.66
N GLY A 47 5.62 10.33 -6.49
CA GLY A 47 5.85 9.02 -7.10
C GLY A 47 6.84 9.03 -8.25
N GLU A 48 7.15 10.18 -8.87
CA GLU A 48 8.07 10.28 -10.01
C GLU A 48 9.49 9.86 -9.62
N ASP A 49 9.96 10.21 -8.43
CA ASP A 49 11.26 9.77 -7.91
C ASP A 49 11.33 8.25 -7.74
N VAL A 50 10.22 7.63 -7.30
CA VAL A 50 10.14 6.18 -7.13
C VAL A 50 10.21 5.48 -8.49
N VAL A 51 9.52 6.02 -9.50
CA VAL A 51 9.58 5.51 -10.88
C VAL A 51 11.02 5.51 -11.44
N SER A 52 11.87 6.46 -11.00
CA SER A 52 13.26 6.55 -11.44
C SER A 52 14.15 5.40 -10.92
N LEU A 53 13.72 4.67 -9.89
CA LEU A 53 14.43 3.50 -9.36
C LEU A 53 14.31 2.26 -10.24
N LEU A 54 13.31 2.20 -11.13
CA LEU A 54 13.19 1.12 -12.11
C LEU A 54 14.39 1.15 -13.05
N LYS A 55 15.06 -0.01 -13.18
CA LYS A 55 16.20 -0.20 -14.09
C LYS A 55 15.87 -1.08 -15.29
N SER A 56 14.65 -1.59 -15.35
CA SER A 56 14.16 -2.36 -16.49
C SER A 56 14.25 -1.57 -17.79
N PRO A 57 14.58 -2.20 -18.94
CA PRO A 57 14.71 -1.52 -20.21
C PRO A 57 13.35 -1.02 -20.75
N LYS A 58 13.39 -0.07 -21.67
CA LYS A 58 12.17 0.34 -22.41
C LYS A 58 11.52 -0.87 -23.07
N GLY A 59 10.20 -0.92 -23.03
CA GLY A 59 9.41 -2.05 -23.53
C GLY A 59 9.21 -3.17 -22.52
N ALA A 60 9.82 -3.10 -21.33
CA ALA A 60 9.58 -4.05 -20.26
C ALA A 60 8.10 -4.05 -19.82
N ALA A 61 7.60 -5.23 -19.44
CA ALA A 61 6.25 -5.40 -18.89
C ALA A 61 6.26 -5.05 -17.40
N VAL A 62 5.53 -3.99 -17.04
CA VAL A 62 5.47 -3.44 -15.68
C VAL A 62 4.04 -3.49 -15.16
N LEU A 63 3.85 -4.04 -13.98
CA LEU A 63 2.62 -3.92 -13.21
C LEU A 63 2.73 -2.71 -12.27
N ASP A 64 1.78 -1.78 -12.37
CA ASP A 64 1.54 -0.74 -11.36
C ASP A 64 0.52 -1.28 -10.36
N LEU A 65 1.00 -1.80 -9.22
CA LEU A 65 0.20 -2.46 -8.20
C LEU A 65 -0.31 -1.45 -7.17
N GLY A 66 -1.64 -1.33 -7.06
CA GLY A 66 -2.33 -0.27 -6.33
C GLY A 66 -2.30 1.04 -7.12
N CYS A 67 -2.62 0.96 -8.41
CA CYS A 67 -2.49 2.07 -9.37
C CYS A 67 -3.45 3.25 -9.09
N GLY A 68 -4.45 3.04 -8.25
CA GLY A 68 -5.46 4.05 -7.94
C GLY A 68 -6.13 4.61 -9.20
N ASN A 69 -6.07 5.93 -9.37
CA ASN A 69 -6.62 6.63 -10.53
C ASN A 69 -5.74 6.59 -11.79
N GLY A 70 -4.63 5.84 -11.78
CA GLY A 70 -3.76 5.62 -12.93
C GLY A 70 -2.72 6.72 -13.21
N ALA A 71 -2.58 7.72 -12.33
CA ALA A 71 -1.69 8.85 -12.57
C ALA A 71 -0.19 8.46 -12.66
N LEU A 72 0.25 7.47 -11.87
CA LEU A 72 1.61 6.94 -11.99
C LEU A 72 1.74 5.90 -13.11
N SER A 73 0.67 5.17 -13.40
CA SER A 73 0.65 4.25 -14.55
C SER A 73 0.97 4.96 -15.86
N VAL A 74 0.39 6.17 -16.08
CA VAL A 74 0.70 6.95 -17.30
C VAL A 74 2.16 7.43 -17.32
N LYS A 75 2.74 7.78 -16.16
CA LYS A 75 4.15 8.15 -16.08
C LYS A 75 5.09 6.98 -16.41
N LEU A 76 4.74 5.78 -15.98
CA LEU A 76 5.43 4.55 -16.38
C LEU A 76 5.34 4.31 -17.89
N LEU A 77 4.15 4.52 -18.49
CA LEU A 77 3.96 4.40 -19.93
C LEU A 77 4.79 5.44 -20.70
N GLU A 78 4.83 6.71 -20.26
CA GLU A 78 5.63 7.78 -20.85
C GLU A 78 7.13 7.49 -20.81
N LYS A 79 7.61 6.75 -19.81
CA LYS A 79 9.00 6.24 -19.76
C LYS A 79 9.27 5.11 -20.72
N GLY A 80 8.25 4.61 -21.41
CA GLY A 80 8.37 3.60 -22.48
C GLY A 80 8.15 2.18 -22.02
N TYR A 81 7.55 1.93 -20.85
CA TYR A 81 7.16 0.60 -20.37
C TYR A 81 5.83 0.14 -20.98
N LYS A 82 5.61 -1.16 -21.01
CA LYS A 82 4.28 -1.76 -21.25
C LYS A 82 3.60 -1.93 -19.90
N VAL A 83 2.60 -1.11 -19.62
CA VAL A 83 2.03 -0.98 -18.27
C VAL A 83 0.65 -1.63 -18.17
N ILE A 84 0.46 -2.38 -17.11
CA ILE A 84 -0.85 -2.82 -16.61
C ILE A 84 -1.04 -2.14 -15.25
N GLY A 85 -2.10 -1.36 -15.08
CA GLY A 85 -2.51 -0.85 -13.76
C GLY A 85 -3.40 -1.88 -13.06
N MET A 86 -3.18 -2.11 -11.78
CA MET A 86 -4.04 -2.98 -10.96
C MET A 86 -4.37 -2.33 -9.64
N ASP A 87 -5.64 -2.38 -9.24
CA ASP A 87 -6.11 -1.90 -7.96
C ASP A 87 -7.23 -2.80 -7.41
N ALA A 88 -7.38 -2.86 -6.10
CA ALA A 88 -8.47 -3.59 -5.47
C ALA A 88 -9.80 -2.79 -5.54
N SER A 89 -9.73 -1.46 -5.60
CA SER A 89 -10.87 -0.55 -5.64
C SER A 89 -11.42 -0.39 -7.05
N GLU A 90 -12.63 -0.91 -7.29
CA GLU A 90 -13.34 -0.73 -8.55
C GLU A 90 -13.61 0.76 -8.83
N ALA A 91 -13.97 1.54 -7.80
CA ALA A 91 -14.24 2.97 -7.95
C ALA A 91 -13.01 3.77 -8.41
N MET A 92 -11.80 3.41 -7.94
CA MET A 92 -10.56 4.02 -8.42
C MET A 92 -10.27 3.63 -9.86
N LEU A 93 -10.52 2.37 -10.22
CA LEU A 93 -10.31 1.88 -11.59
C LEU A 93 -11.29 2.50 -12.60
N GLU A 94 -12.52 2.81 -12.21
CA GLU A 94 -13.46 3.56 -13.06
C GLU A 94 -12.91 4.94 -13.41
N ILE A 95 -12.33 5.66 -12.43
CA ILE A 95 -11.66 6.94 -12.66
C ILE A 95 -10.46 6.75 -13.60
N ALA A 96 -9.62 5.75 -13.35
CA ALA A 96 -8.43 5.47 -14.16
C ALA A 96 -8.81 5.17 -15.62
N LYS A 97 -9.79 4.30 -15.85
CA LYS A 97 -10.31 3.96 -17.20
C LYS A 97 -10.91 5.15 -17.93
N ALA A 98 -11.62 6.02 -17.21
CA ALA A 98 -12.19 7.24 -17.80
C ALA A 98 -11.11 8.26 -18.18
N GLN A 99 -10.04 8.40 -17.37
CA GLN A 99 -8.94 9.34 -17.63
C GLN A 99 -7.97 8.83 -18.70
N TYR A 100 -7.70 7.52 -18.73
CA TYR A 100 -6.69 6.89 -19.58
C TYR A 100 -7.28 5.70 -20.36
N PRO A 101 -8.24 5.92 -21.28
CA PRO A 101 -8.99 4.84 -21.96
C PRO A 101 -8.12 3.95 -22.86
N HIS A 102 -6.90 4.37 -23.18
CA HIS A 102 -5.94 3.61 -23.98
C HIS A 102 -5.05 2.66 -23.15
N MET A 103 -5.17 2.71 -21.82
CA MET A 103 -4.40 1.86 -20.90
C MET A 103 -5.22 0.66 -20.43
N THR A 104 -4.52 -0.39 -20.01
CA THR A 104 -5.13 -1.57 -19.40
C THR A 104 -5.17 -1.44 -17.88
N PHE A 105 -6.37 -1.51 -17.31
CA PHE A 105 -6.60 -1.52 -15.87
C PHE A 105 -7.40 -2.75 -15.46
N LEU A 106 -6.90 -3.48 -14.47
CA LEU A 106 -7.47 -4.72 -13.96
C LEU A 106 -7.81 -4.56 -12.47
N GLN A 107 -8.95 -5.12 -12.05
CA GLN A 107 -9.22 -5.29 -10.64
C GLN A 107 -8.47 -6.53 -10.13
N GLY A 108 -7.76 -6.38 -9.01
CA GLY A 108 -7.01 -7.49 -8.42
C GLY A 108 -6.55 -7.20 -7.01
N ASP A 109 -6.28 -8.28 -6.28
CA ASP A 109 -5.77 -8.26 -4.93
C ASP A 109 -4.27 -8.60 -4.95
N ALA A 110 -3.45 -7.82 -4.22
CA ALA A 110 -1.99 -7.95 -4.20
C ALA A 110 -1.50 -9.33 -3.76
N CYS A 111 -2.31 -10.07 -2.99
CA CYS A 111 -1.95 -11.39 -2.47
C CYS A 111 -2.38 -12.56 -3.38
N SER A 112 -3.23 -12.33 -4.41
CA SER A 112 -3.86 -13.44 -5.12
C SER A 112 -4.10 -13.22 -6.61
N PHE A 113 -3.71 -12.07 -7.20
CA PHE A 113 -3.86 -11.85 -8.63
C PHE A 113 -3.04 -12.84 -9.46
N HIS A 114 -3.46 -13.07 -10.70
CA HIS A 114 -2.71 -13.93 -11.63
C HIS A 114 -2.68 -13.31 -13.02
N LEU A 115 -1.47 -13.17 -13.56
CA LEU A 115 -1.25 -12.75 -14.93
C LEU A 115 -0.76 -13.94 -15.77
N LYS A 116 -1.12 -13.94 -17.07
CA LYS A 116 -0.75 -15.04 -17.97
C LYS A 116 0.76 -15.15 -18.21
N GLU A 117 1.40 -13.98 -18.29
CA GLU A 117 2.83 -13.87 -18.59
C GLU A 117 3.55 -13.27 -17.38
N PRO A 118 4.76 -13.76 -17.04
CA PRO A 118 5.56 -13.18 -15.98
C PRO A 118 6.06 -11.78 -16.36
N LEU A 119 6.15 -10.92 -15.36
CA LEU A 119 6.51 -9.51 -15.47
C LEU A 119 8.02 -9.29 -15.44
N ASP A 120 8.47 -8.19 -16.06
CA ASP A 120 9.83 -7.68 -15.90
C ASP A 120 9.97 -6.84 -14.62
N ALA A 121 8.90 -6.12 -14.22
CA ALA A 121 8.89 -5.37 -12.97
C ALA A 121 7.50 -5.27 -12.36
N ILE A 122 7.47 -5.09 -11.03
CA ILE A 122 6.32 -4.64 -10.26
C ILE A 122 6.70 -3.32 -9.60
N PHE A 123 5.89 -2.31 -9.84
CA PHE A 123 5.97 -1.00 -9.22
C PHE A 123 4.79 -0.84 -8.26
N SER A 124 5.00 -0.24 -7.08
CA SER A 124 3.93 0.04 -6.13
C SER A 124 4.25 1.30 -5.31
N ASN A 125 3.31 2.24 -5.25
CA ASN A 125 3.51 3.47 -4.49
C ASN A 125 2.32 3.76 -3.57
N ALA A 126 2.60 3.93 -2.28
CA ALA A 126 1.64 4.25 -1.22
C ALA A 126 0.54 3.20 -1.00
N VAL A 127 0.88 1.90 -1.13
CA VAL A 127 -0.06 0.77 -1.06
C VAL A 127 0.20 -0.14 0.13
N PHE A 128 1.43 -0.61 0.30
CA PHE A 128 1.72 -1.74 1.18
C PHE A 128 1.35 -1.51 2.65
N HIS A 129 1.41 -0.29 3.15
CA HIS A 129 1.02 0.03 4.52
C HIS A 129 -0.49 -0.15 4.82
N TRP A 130 -1.32 -0.35 3.79
CA TRP A 130 -2.75 -0.66 3.92
C TRP A 130 -3.03 -2.15 4.13
N ILE A 131 -2.03 -2.99 3.89
CA ILE A 131 -2.14 -4.44 3.98
C ILE A 131 -1.73 -4.87 5.39
N ASP A 132 -2.49 -5.79 6.00
CA ASP A 132 -2.17 -6.31 7.33
C ASP A 132 -0.76 -6.88 7.39
N ALA A 133 -0.03 -6.60 8.49
CA ALA A 133 1.35 -7.01 8.67
C ALA A 133 1.57 -8.52 8.46
N SER A 134 0.62 -9.35 8.90
CA SER A 134 0.68 -10.81 8.78
C SER A 134 0.61 -11.31 7.33
N MET A 135 0.08 -10.50 6.40
CA MET A 135 -0.09 -10.87 5.00
C MET A 135 1.15 -10.60 4.14
N HIS A 136 2.08 -9.76 4.62
CA HIS A 136 3.26 -9.36 3.82
C HIS A 136 4.15 -10.53 3.37
N PRO A 137 4.48 -11.53 4.21
CA PRO A 137 5.27 -12.68 3.76
C PRO A 137 4.59 -13.41 2.58
N HIS A 138 3.27 -13.64 2.68
CA HIS A 138 2.50 -14.28 1.61
C HIS A 138 2.46 -13.42 0.35
N MET A 139 2.14 -12.13 0.49
CA MET A 139 2.11 -11.17 -0.61
C MET A 139 3.46 -11.12 -1.34
N LEU A 140 4.57 -10.97 -0.63
CA LEU A 140 5.89 -10.86 -1.24
C LEU A 140 6.30 -12.14 -1.99
N CYS A 141 6.02 -13.33 -1.44
CA CYS A 141 6.20 -14.60 -2.14
C CYS A 141 5.33 -14.68 -3.40
N HIS A 142 4.08 -14.20 -3.33
CA HIS A 142 3.18 -14.13 -4.47
C HIS A 142 3.74 -13.19 -5.56
N LEU A 143 4.16 -11.98 -5.20
CA LEU A 143 4.76 -11.01 -6.14
C LEU A 143 6.03 -11.57 -6.80
N ALA A 144 6.90 -12.24 -6.02
CA ALA A 144 8.06 -12.94 -6.57
C ALA A 144 7.65 -14.00 -7.62
N GLY A 145 6.56 -14.73 -7.36
CA GLY A 145 5.99 -15.71 -8.30
C GLY A 145 5.52 -15.12 -9.62
N GLN A 146 5.12 -13.84 -9.65
CA GLN A 146 4.67 -13.15 -10.88
C GLN A 146 5.81 -12.52 -11.68
N LEU A 147 7.03 -12.45 -11.12
CA LEU A 147 8.20 -11.87 -11.79
C LEU A 147 9.03 -12.93 -12.52
N LYS A 148 9.68 -12.54 -13.61
CA LYS A 148 10.79 -13.29 -14.21
C LYS A 148 11.98 -13.36 -13.27
N THR A 149 12.86 -14.33 -13.40
CA THR A 149 14.21 -14.27 -12.78
C THR A 149 14.93 -13.01 -13.26
N GLY A 150 15.51 -12.26 -12.33
CA GLY A 150 16.10 -10.94 -12.61
C GLY A 150 15.07 -9.81 -12.71
N GLY A 151 13.78 -10.10 -12.61
CA GLY A 151 12.73 -9.08 -12.52
C GLY A 151 12.79 -8.31 -11.21
N GLU A 152 12.29 -7.07 -11.20
CA GLU A 152 12.45 -6.17 -10.06
C GLU A 152 11.12 -5.77 -9.40
N LEU A 153 11.15 -5.63 -8.08
CA LEU A 153 10.13 -4.98 -7.28
C LEU A 153 10.65 -3.61 -6.84
N VAL A 154 9.94 -2.56 -7.20
CA VAL A 154 10.20 -1.19 -6.72
C VAL A 154 8.97 -0.72 -5.98
N CYS A 155 9.12 -0.39 -4.71
CA CYS A 155 7.99 0.08 -3.91
C CYS A 155 8.37 1.22 -2.95
N GLU A 156 7.39 2.10 -2.70
CA GLU A 156 7.43 3.09 -1.63
C GLU A 156 6.11 3.05 -0.85
N PHE A 157 6.21 3.10 0.48
CA PHE A 157 5.04 3.17 1.36
C PHE A 157 5.40 3.83 2.70
N GLY A 158 4.47 3.93 3.63
CA GLY A 158 4.73 4.46 4.97
C GLY A 158 5.70 3.55 5.72
N GLY A 159 6.76 4.11 6.28
CA GLY A 159 7.71 3.40 7.12
C GLY A 159 7.57 3.77 8.59
N ASN A 160 8.40 3.18 9.44
CA ASN A 160 8.39 3.41 10.87
C ASN A 160 8.46 4.91 11.20
N GLY A 161 7.57 5.37 12.08
CA GLY A 161 7.41 6.78 12.44
C GLY A 161 6.45 7.57 11.54
N CYS A 162 5.86 6.97 10.48
CA CYS A 162 4.94 7.67 9.58
C CYS A 162 3.67 8.13 10.31
N ALA A 163 3.38 9.45 10.26
CA ALA A 163 2.26 10.10 10.92
C ALA A 163 2.22 9.84 12.45
N GLU A 164 3.37 9.64 13.07
CA GLU A 164 3.45 9.24 14.48
C GLU A 164 2.87 10.30 15.42
N THR A 165 3.05 11.58 15.10
CA THR A 165 2.47 12.67 15.92
C THR A 165 0.95 12.61 15.92
N VAL A 166 0.32 12.30 14.77
CA VAL A 166 -1.13 12.15 14.66
C VAL A 166 -1.60 10.93 15.45
N HIS A 167 -0.99 9.77 15.19
CA HIS A 167 -1.37 8.51 15.82
C HIS A 167 -1.20 8.55 17.34
N ALA A 168 -0.09 9.12 17.84
CA ALA A 168 0.14 9.25 19.27
C ALA A 168 -0.84 10.20 19.95
N ALA A 169 -1.26 11.28 19.30
CA ALA A 169 -2.26 12.19 19.82
C ALA A 169 -3.66 11.54 19.89
N LEU A 170 -4.04 10.83 18.82
CA LEU A 170 -5.29 10.04 18.80
C LEU A 170 -5.29 8.96 19.89
N GLU A 171 -4.20 8.22 20.04
CA GLU A 171 -4.06 7.19 21.07
C GLU A 171 -4.28 7.76 22.49
N ARG A 172 -3.70 8.94 22.78
CA ARG A 172 -3.92 9.62 24.07
C ARG A 172 -5.37 10.10 24.25
N ALA A 173 -5.99 10.66 23.20
CA ALA A 173 -7.37 11.11 23.25
C ALA A 173 -8.37 9.96 23.47
N PHE A 174 -8.13 8.79 22.86
CA PHE A 174 -8.88 7.55 23.11
C PHE A 174 -8.68 7.06 24.54
N ALA A 175 -7.43 6.98 25.00
CA ALA A 175 -7.08 6.49 26.35
C ALA A 175 -7.72 7.30 27.46
N LYS A 176 -7.82 8.64 27.34
CA LYS A 176 -8.52 9.51 28.29
C LYS A 176 -10.01 9.15 28.47
N ARG A 177 -10.60 8.49 27.49
CA ARG A 177 -11.99 8.01 27.49
C ARG A 177 -12.12 6.53 27.83
N GLY A 178 -11.00 5.86 28.21
CA GLY A 178 -10.97 4.43 28.48
C GLY A 178 -11.14 3.57 27.22
N LEU A 179 -10.93 4.15 26.04
CA LEU A 179 -11.02 3.47 24.75
C LEU A 179 -9.63 3.06 24.25
N VAL A 180 -9.59 2.01 23.43
CA VAL A 180 -8.37 1.56 22.75
C VAL A 180 -8.37 2.11 21.34
N TYR A 181 -7.27 2.77 20.94
CA TYR A 181 -7.05 3.20 19.59
C TYR A 181 -6.36 2.08 18.79
N PRO A 182 -7.02 1.47 17.79
CA PRO A 182 -6.40 0.45 16.96
C PRO A 182 -5.50 1.12 15.90
N ARG A 183 -4.21 0.81 15.91
CA ARG A 183 -3.31 1.19 14.81
C ARG A 183 -3.50 0.20 13.67
N VAL A 184 -4.07 0.65 12.57
CA VAL A 184 -4.44 -0.19 11.44
C VAL A 184 -3.37 -0.25 10.34
N PHE A 185 -2.37 0.64 10.39
CA PHE A 185 -1.32 0.70 9.39
C PHE A 185 -0.13 -0.19 9.77
N TYR A 186 0.53 -0.73 8.76
CA TYR A 186 1.82 -1.39 8.91
C TYR A 186 2.95 -0.47 8.44
N PHE A 187 3.72 0.07 9.37
CA PHE A 187 4.84 0.97 9.14
C PHE A 187 6.16 0.34 9.63
N PRO A 188 6.79 -0.54 8.83
CA PRO A 188 8.00 -1.24 9.24
C PRO A 188 9.26 -0.35 9.18
N THR A 189 10.29 -0.77 9.91
CA THR A 189 11.67 -0.36 9.70
C THR A 189 12.30 -1.09 8.50
N ILE A 190 13.46 -0.61 8.01
CA ILE A 190 14.24 -1.34 7.00
C ILE A 190 14.65 -2.72 7.54
N GLY A 191 15.06 -2.78 8.83
CA GLY A 191 15.51 -4.03 9.47
C GLY A 191 14.42 -5.08 9.61
N GLU A 192 13.15 -4.68 9.67
CA GLU A 192 12.00 -5.60 9.69
C GLU A 192 11.58 -6.03 8.28
N TYR A 193 11.63 -5.13 7.30
CA TYR A 193 11.07 -5.41 5.97
C TYR A 193 12.05 -6.06 5.00
N ALA A 194 13.33 -5.72 5.06
CA ALA A 194 14.34 -6.32 4.18
C ALA A 194 14.44 -7.84 4.33
N PRO A 195 14.43 -8.44 5.54
CA PRO A 195 14.38 -9.90 5.68
C PRO A 195 13.16 -10.55 5.02
N LEU A 196 11.97 -9.92 5.08
CA LEU A 196 10.77 -10.44 4.42
C LEU A 196 10.93 -10.50 2.90
N LEU A 197 11.58 -9.50 2.31
CA LEU A 197 11.92 -9.49 0.88
C LEU A 197 12.89 -10.62 0.54
N GLU A 198 13.95 -10.80 1.34
CA GLU A 198 14.96 -11.84 1.10
C GLU A 198 14.38 -13.25 1.26
N GLU A 199 13.55 -13.48 2.28
CA GLU A 199 12.82 -14.75 2.47
C GLU A 199 11.86 -15.05 1.32
N ALA A 200 11.28 -14.03 0.68
CA ALA A 200 10.42 -14.17 -0.49
C ALA A 200 11.20 -14.43 -1.80
N GLY A 201 12.54 -14.48 -1.78
CA GLY A 201 13.39 -14.77 -2.93
C GLY A 201 13.86 -13.52 -3.69
N PHE A 202 13.91 -12.37 -3.03
CA PHE A 202 14.49 -11.16 -3.57
C PHE A 202 15.88 -10.89 -3.00
N ARG A 203 16.74 -10.24 -3.79
CA ARG A 203 17.95 -9.55 -3.33
C ARG A 203 17.62 -8.06 -3.20
N VAL A 204 17.72 -7.52 -1.99
CA VAL A 204 17.55 -6.08 -1.76
C VAL A 204 18.78 -5.33 -2.29
N GLU A 205 18.59 -4.48 -3.29
CA GLU A 205 19.67 -3.66 -3.88
C GLU A 205 19.63 -2.19 -3.47
N TYR A 206 18.48 -1.74 -2.96
CA TYR A 206 18.30 -0.40 -2.45
C TYR A 206 17.24 -0.40 -1.36
N ALA A 207 17.52 0.29 -0.26
CA ALA A 207 16.60 0.54 0.82
C ALA A 207 16.88 1.90 1.44
N VAL A 208 15.85 2.70 1.68
CA VAL A 208 15.96 3.98 2.39
C VAL A 208 14.71 4.23 3.21
N LEU A 209 14.90 4.80 4.40
CA LEU A 209 13.86 5.34 5.27
C LEU A 209 14.14 6.83 5.44
N PHE A 210 13.17 7.71 5.21
CA PHE A 210 13.40 9.15 5.24
C PHE A 210 12.12 9.92 5.56
N ASP A 211 12.29 11.06 6.20
CA ASP A 211 11.22 11.98 6.54
C ASP A 211 10.69 12.69 5.29
N ARG A 212 9.36 12.82 5.20
CA ARG A 212 8.68 13.58 4.16
C ARG A 212 7.51 14.35 4.75
N PRO A 213 7.72 15.38 5.55
CA PRO A 213 6.64 16.23 6.03
C PRO A 213 5.79 16.71 4.85
N THR A 214 4.49 16.41 4.89
CA THR A 214 3.62 16.61 3.74
C THR A 214 2.55 17.65 4.04
N LYS A 215 2.62 18.78 3.32
CA LYS A 215 1.67 19.87 3.44
C LYS A 215 0.26 19.43 3.06
N GLN A 216 -0.70 19.75 3.90
CA GLN A 216 -2.12 19.53 3.62
C GLN A 216 -2.71 20.72 2.86
N LYS A 217 -3.73 20.48 2.04
CA LYS A 217 -4.30 21.49 1.13
C LYS A 217 -5.31 22.42 1.79
N THR A 218 -5.94 21.96 2.88
CA THR A 218 -7.04 22.65 3.56
C THR A 218 -6.59 23.21 4.90
N GLU A 219 -7.33 24.18 5.42
CA GLU A 219 -7.14 24.69 6.78
C GLU A 219 -7.46 23.62 7.85
N ASP A 220 -8.40 22.72 7.55
CA ASP A 220 -8.76 21.56 8.39
C ASP A 220 -7.89 20.31 8.09
N GLY A 221 -6.67 20.51 7.62
CA GLY A 221 -5.84 19.43 7.09
C GLY A 221 -5.61 18.25 8.02
N PHE A 222 -5.56 18.46 9.35
CA PHE A 222 -5.48 17.38 10.33
C PHE A 222 -6.77 16.54 10.35
N LYS A 223 -7.93 17.18 10.51
CA LYS A 223 -9.25 16.53 10.53
C LYS A 223 -9.54 15.84 9.20
N ASP A 224 -9.21 16.47 8.08
CA ASP A 224 -9.36 15.90 6.75
C ASP A 224 -8.51 14.64 6.57
N TRP A 225 -7.27 14.65 7.08
CA TRP A 225 -6.39 13.48 7.03
C TRP A 225 -6.97 12.31 7.82
N VAL A 226 -7.40 12.54 9.07
CA VAL A 226 -8.01 11.49 9.91
C VAL A 226 -9.26 10.93 9.24
N ASN A 227 -10.15 11.80 8.75
CA ASN A 227 -11.39 11.38 8.09
C ASN A 227 -11.16 10.65 6.77
N MET A 228 -10.03 10.87 6.09
CA MET A 228 -9.72 10.18 4.84
C MET A 228 -9.04 8.85 5.07
N PHE A 229 -8.00 8.82 5.90
CA PHE A 229 -7.06 7.71 5.98
C PHE A 229 -7.25 6.86 7.24
N ASP A 230 -7.76 7.41 8.32
CA ASP A 230 -7.81 6.73 9.62
C ASP A 230 -9.24 6.59 10.15
N LYS A 231 -10.16 6.15 9.29
CA LYS A 231 -11.59 5.97 9.60
C LYS A 231 -11.89 4.78 10.50
N ALA A 232 -11.15 3.70 10.33
CA ALA A 232 -11.43 2.42 10.98
C ALA A 232 -11.53 2.51 12.52
N PRO A 233 -10.68 3.28 13.23
CA PRO A 233 -10.78 3.46 14.67
C PRO A 233 -12.11 4.08 15.15
N PHE A 234 -12.81 4.76 14.26
CA PHE A 234 -14.06 5.49 14.56
C PHE A 234 -15.33 4.77 14.08
N GLU A 235 -15.20 3.58 13.47
CA GLU A 235 -16.36 2.83 12.99
C GLU A 235 -17.32 2.49 14.14
N GLY A 236 -18.59 2.88 13.97
CA GLY A 236 -19.64 2.67 15.00
C GLY A 236 -19.62 3.64 16.18
N MET A 237 -18.69 4.63 16.18
CA MET A 237 -18.65 5.67 17.21
C MET A 237 -19.69 6.76 16.93
N ASP A 238 -20.20 7.36 18.00
CA ASP A 238 -21.03 8.56 17.92
C ASP A 238 -20.24 9.71 17.27
N GLU A 239 -20.86 10.46 16.35
CA GLU A 239 -20.18 11.53 15.60
C GLU A 239 -19.71 12.69 16.50
N ALA A 240 -20.44 13.03 17.57
CA ALA A 240 -20.03 14.07 18.49
C ALA A 240 -18.78 13.64 19.27
N LEU A 241 -18.74 12.40 19.75
CA LEU A 241 -17.57 11.83 20.42
C LEU A 241 -16.35 11.75 19.48
N LYS A 242 -16.56 11.35 18.24
CA LYS A 242 -15.51 11.34 17.22
C LYS A 242 -14.92 12.73 16.98
N ASP A 243 -15.80 13.74 16.80
CA ASP A 243 -15.38 15.13 16.60
C ASP A 243 -14.60 15.66 17.81
N GLU A 244 -15.02 15.34 19.05
CA GLU A 244 -14.27 15.70 20.27
C GLU A 244 -12.88 15.08 20.31
N ILE A 245 -12.75 13.79 19.98
CA ILE A 245 -11.48 13.07 19.96
C ILE A 245 -10.53 13.69 18.92
N ILE A 246 -11.03 13.96 17.71
CA ILE A 246 -10.24 14.55 16.64
C ILE A 246 -9.79 15.96 17.02
N ALA A 247 -10.69 16.80 17.56
CA ALA A 247 -10.35 18.16 17.97
C ALA A 247 -9.31 18.20 19.10
N GLU A 248 -9.36 17.26 20.04
CA GLU A 248 -8.37 17.14 21.11
C GLU A 248 -6.99 16.73 20.54
N ALA A 249 -6.96 15.72 19.67
CA ALA A 249 -5.73 15.26 19.03
C ALA A 249 -5.13 16.34 18.11
N GLU A 250 -5.96 17.09 17.40
CA GLU A 250 -5.57 18.23 16.57
C GLU A 250 -4.89 19.33 17.41
N ALA A 251 -5.55 19.74 18.51
CA ALA A 251 -5.02 20.76 19.41
C ALA A 251 -3.65 20.37 20.00
N GLU A 252 -3.48 19.10 20.37
CA GLU A 252 -2.22 18.57 20.89
C GLU A 252 -1.12 18.52 19.82
N SER A 253 -1.48 18.20 18.58
CA SER A 253 -0.53 18.07 17.47
C SER A 253 -0.11 19.41 16.86
N LYS A 254 -0.84 20.49 17.15
CA LYS A 254 -0.72 21.78 16.47
C LYS A 254 0.69 22.39 16.58
N GLU A 255 1.32 22.31 17.74
CA GLU A 255 2.68 22.85 17.94
C GLU A 255 3.70 22.21 17.00
N LYS A 256 3.56 20.91 16.71
CA LYS A 256 4.49 20.13 15.89
C LYS A 256 4.15 20.14 14.41
N LEU A 257 2.86 20.14 14.06
CA LEU A 257 2.39 19.87 12.70
C LEU A 257 1.83 21.10 11.97
N TYR A 258 1.61 22.23 12.67
CA TYR A 258 1.05 23.43 12.04
C TYR A 258 2.09 24.54 11.93
N HIS A 259 2.58 24.78 10.69
CA HIS A 259 3.60 25.79 10.38
C HIS A 259 3.17 26.61 9.18
N ASP A 260 3.57 27.88 9.15
CA ASP A 260 3.32 28.80 8.02
C ASP A 260 1.86 28.82 7.54
N GLY A 261 0.93 28.77 8.49
CA GLY A 261 -0.52 28.78 8.21
C GLY A 261 -1.05 27.48 7.58
N SER A 262 -0.35 26.38 7.70
CA SER A 262 -0.72 25.08 7.08
C SER A 262 -0.37 23.90 7.97
N TRP A 263 -1.13 22.82 7.84
CA TRP A 263 -0.81 21.54 8.45
C TRP A 263 0.20 20.77 7.60
N TYR A 264 1.14 20.12 8.27
CA TYR A 264 2.11 19.20 7.68
C TYR A 264 2.06 17.89 8.44
N ILE A 265 1.61 16.82 7.79
CA ILE A 265 1.66 15.49 8.41
C ILE A 265 3.08 14.95 8.31
N ASP A 266 3.60 14.46 9.41
CA ASP A 266 4.96 13.93 9.60
C ASP A 266 5.13 12.56 8.96
N TYR A 267 5.01 12.51 7.62
CA TYR A 267 5.23 11.26 6.90
C TYR A 267 6.68 10.83 6.97
N VAL A 268 6.85 9.53 7.21
CA VAL A 268 8.10 8.80 6.98
C VAL A 268 7.85 7.81 5.86
N ARG A 269 8.74 7.77 4.86
CA ARG A 269 8.63 6.86 3.73
C ARG A 269 9.76 5.86 3.74
N ILE A 270 9.39 4.60 3.43
CA ILE A 270 10.33 3.54 3.20
C ILE A 270 10.27 3.16 1.72
N ARG A 271 11.44 3.05 1.07
CA ARG A 271 11.60 2.65 -0.32
C ARG A 271 12.46 1.41 -0.42
N PHE A 272 12.09 0.54 -1.34
CA PHE A 272 12.92 -0.59 -1.73
C PHE A 272 13.00 -0.71 -3.24
N ARG A 273 14.18 -1.14 -3.71
CA ARG A 273 14.34 -1.82 -4.97
C ARG A 273 14.96 -3.17 -4.68
N ALA A 274 14.27 -4.24 -5.09
CA ALA A 274 14.70 -5.60 -4.87
C ALA A 274 14.58 -6.39 -6.19
N VAL A 275 15.48 -7.33 -6.43
CA VAL A 275 15.58 -8.11 -7.66
C VAL A 275 15.36 -9.59 -7.34
N LYS A 276 14.46 -10.25 -8.05
CA LYS A 276 14.20 -11.68 -7.91
C LYS A 276 15.42 -12.48 -8.34
N TYR A 277 15.84 -13.48 -7.53
CA TYR A 277 16.88 -14.46 -7.85
C TYR A 277 16.52 -15.35 -9.04
#